data_d25236b3dde00f7eae4b909a5dc2ac60
#
_entry.id   d25236b3dde00f7eae4b909a5dc2ac60
#
_cell.length_a   1.000
_cell.length_b   1.000
_cell.length_c   1.000
_cell.angle_alpha   90.00
_cell.angle_beta   90.00
_cell.angle_gamma   90.00
#
_symmetry.space_group_name_H-M   'P 1'
#
loop_
_entity.id
_entity.type
_entity.pdbx_description
1 polymer ?
#
loop_
_entity_poly.entity_id
_entity_poly.type
_entity_poly.pdbx_seq_one_letter_code
_entity_poly.pdbx_strand_id
1 'polypeptide(L)'
;MATKKPGKNSEKGKIERKTSSDPKNKPMAVPKQKRSIETRLKILSVGGDLILQKGYHNITADDIAKAAGLSTGIVYHYFRDKKDILIQALQMAADQLMGDVTRFYHEAEKGDKGLEFDAFAEKTLDYLLEYHRRNWAVHEELEALYHTDADIAEVSDGFWQNMYEKMEQVFLLKGANPEKSAENVRMAVNYIECFCHTYMHPIDPDLDQTYMRKKTIEIVKKLIFG
;
A
#
# COMPACT_ATOMS: atom_id res chain seq x y z
N MET A 1 -58.51 -32.61 -36.58
CA MET A 1 -59.54 -32.17 -35.62
C MET A 1 -58.92 -31.48 -34.47
N ALA A 2 -59.27 -30.20 -34.30
CA ALA A 2 -59.33 -29.36 -33.11
C ALA A 2 -58.12 -29.34 -32.15
N THR A 3 -57.24 -28.46 -32.23
CA THR A 3 -57.01 -27.14 -31.56
C THR A 3 -57.56 -27.03 -30.14
N LYS A 4 -56.66 -26.83 -29.20
CA LYS A 4 -56.89 -25.97 -28.03
C LYS A 4 -55.56 -25.45 -27.44
N LYS A 5 -55.31 -24.15 -27.53
CA LYS A 5 -54.40 -23.40 -26.67
C LYS A 5 -55.06 -23.20 -25.29
N PRO A 6 -54.30 -23.08 -24.23
CA PRO A 6 -54.54 -22.05 -23.23
C PRO A 6 -53.22 -21.29 -22.91
N GLY A 7 -53.24 -20.04 -22.83
CA GLY A 7 -53.73 -19.22 -21.74
C GLY A 7 -52.55 -18.71 -20.91
N LYS A 8 -52.10 -17.47 -21.20
CA LYS A 8 -51.09 -16.68 -20.44
C LYS A 8 -51.61 -16.47 -19.00
N ASN A 9 -50.78 -16.68 -18.02
CA ASN A 9 -50.85 -15.88 -16.80
C ASN A 9 -49.43 -15.54 -16.32
N SER A 10 -49.12 -14.27 -16.45
CA SER A 10 -47.89 -13.64 -16.02
C SER A 10 -48.11 -13.00 -14.66
N GLU A 11 -47.57 -13.58 -13.61
CA GLU A 11 -47.37 -12.87 -12.36
C GLU A 11 -45.90 -12.52 -12.20
N LYS A 12 -45.59 -11.25 -12.55
CA LYS A 12 -44.34 -10.60 -12.21
C LYS A 12 -44.38 -10.23 -10.72
N GLY A 13 -43.84 -11.09 -9.89
CA GLY A 13 -43.48 -10.73 -8.52
C GLY A 13 -42.32 -9.73 -8.55
N LYS A 14 -42.60 -8.45 -8.38
CA LYS A 14 -41.62 -7.40 -8.12
C LYS A 14 -41.04 -7.63 -6.74
N ILE A 15 -39.85 -8.19 -6.67
CA ILE A 15 -39.04 -8.16 -5.44
C ILE A 15 -38.48 -6.74 -5.32
N GLU A 16 -39.15 -5.90 -4.54
CA GLU A 16 -38.60 -4.64 -4.07
C GLU A 16 -37.45 -4.95 -3.10
N ARG A 17 -36.21 -4.84 -3.58
CA ARG A 17 -35.04 -4.77 -2.71
C ARG A 17 -35.11 -3.44 -1.97
N LYS A 18 -35.58 -3.47 -0.74
CA LYS A 18 -35.35 -2.39 0.22
C LYS A 18 -33.86 -2.29 0.45
N THR A 19 -33.19 -1.37 -0.22
CA THR A 19 -31.84 -0.92 0.15
C THR A 19 -31.98 -0.22 1.50
N SER A 20 -31.60 -0.90 2.58
CA SER A 20 -31.44 -0.28 3.87
C SER A 20 -30.31 0.75 3.73
N SER A 21 -30.64 2.00 3.74
CA SER A 21 -29.70 3.10 3.84
C SER A 21 -29.13 3.11 5.25
N ASP A 22 -28.09 2.30 5.50
CA ASP A 22 -27.29 2.43 6.72
C ASP A 22 -26.56 3.76 6.65
N PRO A 23 -26.77 4.70 7.58
CA PRO A 23 -26.11 6.02 7.56
C PRO A 23 -24.59 5.93 7.65
N LYS A 24 -24.03 4.78 8.04
CA LYS A 24 -22.59 4.50 8.10
C LYS A 24 -21.94 4.27 6.74
N ASN A 25 -22.70 4.07 5.66
CA ASN A 25 -22.17 3.71 4.33
C ASN A 25 -22.32 4.81 3.28
N LYS A 26 -22.45 6.07 3.72
CA LYS A 26 -22.47 7.19 2.79
C LYS A 26 -21.05 7.56 2.40
N PRO A 27 -20.70 7.53 1.11
CA PRO A 27 -19.36 7.92 0.69
C PRO A 27 -19.09 9.37 1.10
N MET A 28 -17.98 9.61 1.79
CA MET A 28 -17.55 10.96 2.18
C MET A 28 -17.27 11.79 0.94
N ALA A 29 -17.68 13.07 0.95
CA ALA A 29 -17.48 13.95 -0.20
C ALA A 29 -15.99 14.17 -0.46
N VAL A 30 -15.52 13.83 -1.67
CA VAL A 30 -14.16 14.17 -2.10
C VAL A 30 -14.07 15.67 -2.31
N PRO A 31 -13.17 16.38 -1.61
CA PRO A 31 -13.05 17.82 -1.69
C PRO A 31 -12.66 18.29 -3.09
N LYS A 32 -13.40 19.24 -3.67
CA LYS A 32 -13.10 19.83 -4.99
C LYS A 32 -12.39 21.19 -4.89
N GLN A 33 -12.44 21.86 -3.74
CA GLN A 33 -11.81 23.17 -3.54
C GLN A 33 -10.40 22.99 -2.95
N LYS A 34 -9.44 23.77 -3.42
CA LYS A 34 -8.02 23.73 -3.01
C LYS A 34 -7.84 23.71 -1.49
N ARG A 35 -8.48 24.64 -0.77
CA ARG A 35 -8.42 24.73 0.70
C ARG A 35 -8.93 23.45 1.39
N SER A 36 -9.96 22.84 0.83
CA SER A 36 -10.54 21.61 1.38
C SER A 36 -9.61 20.42 1.18
N ILE A 37 -8.92 20.35 0.03
CA ILE A 37 -7.89 19.34 -0.25
C ILE A 37 -6.71 19.50 0.71
N GLU A 38 -6.20 20.73 0.87
CA GLU A 38 -5.10 21.05 1.79
C GLU A 38 -5.43 20.67 3.24
N THR A 39 -6.66 20.97 3.69
CA THR A 39 -7.11 20.58 5.03
C THR A 39 -7.14 19.07 5.21
N ARG A 40 -7.69 18.34 4.23
CA ARG A 40 -7.74 16.87 4.26
C ARG A 40 -6.33 16.26 4.28
N LEU A 41 -5.43 16.72 3.42
CA LEU A 41 -4.03 16.26 3.39
C LEU A 41 -3.31 16.56 4.71
N LYS A 42 -3.57 17.73 5.32
CA LYS A 42 -3.02 18.07 6.63
C LYS A 42 -3.46 17.08 7.71
N ILE A 43 -4.74 16.70 7.72
CA ILE A 43 -5.25 15.70 8.69
C ILE A 43 -4.60 14.34 8.47
N LEU A 44 -4.42 13.90 7.21
CA LEU A 44 -3.77 12.64 6.89
C LEU A 44 -2.30 12.63 7.33
N SER A 45 -1.54 13.67 7.00
CA SER A 45 -0.12 13.77 7.39
C SER A 45 0.03 13.79 8.90
N VAL A 46 -0.69 14.70 9.59
CA VAL A 46 -0.60 14.83 11.05
C VAL A 46 -1.12 13.57 11.76
N GLY A 47 -2.20 12.97 11.25
CA GLY A 47 -2.76 11.74 11.80
C GLY A 47 -1.80 10.56 11.62
N GLY A 48 -1.20 10.42 10.44
CA GLY A 48 -0.14 9.46 10.17
C GLY A 48 1.02 9.63 11.14
N ASP A 49 1.63 10.82 11.19
CA ASP A 49 2.76 11.12 12.08
C ASP A 49 2.44 10.83 13.55
N LEU A 50 1.22 11.14 14.00
CA LEU A 50 0.81 10.92 15.38
C LEU A 50 0.67 9.42 15.70
N ILE A 51 0.12 8.66 14.75
CA ILE A 51 0.05 7.19 14.85
C ILE A 51 1.44 6.61 14.95
N LEU A 52 2.38 7.09 14.13
CA LEU A 52 3.77 6.67 14.14
C LEU A 52 4.46 6.87 15.49
N GLN A 53 4.20 8.04 16.11
CA GLN A 53 4.87 8.43 17.35
C GLN A 53 4.29 7.76 18.59
N LYS A 54 2.99 7.50 18.60
CA LYS A 54 2.25 7.11 19.82
C LYS A 54 1.56 5.74 19.73
N GLY A 55 1.53 5.14 18.54
CA GLY A 55 0.75 3.93 18.26
C GLY A 55 -0.73 4.22 17.99
N TYR A 56 -1.35 3.41 17.14
CA TYR A 56 -2.73 3.58 16.71
C TYR A 56 -3.73 3.54 17.87
N HIS A 57 -3.54 2.64 18.83
CA HIS A 57 -4.47 2.45 19.94
C HIS A 57 -4.42 3.58 20.97
N ASN A 58 -3.32 4.32 21.04
CA ASN A 58 -3.05 5.35 22.06
C ASN A 58 -3.51 6.75 21.67
N ILE A 59 -4.10 6.93 20.47
CA ILE A 59 -4.57 8.23 19.97
C ILE A 59 -6.07 8.22 19.68
N THR A 60 -6.65 9.43 19.67
CA THR A 60 -8.04 9.69 19.34
C THR A 60 -8.15 10.66 18.15
N ALA A 61 -9.33 10.79 17.55
CA ALA A 61 -9.59 11.81 16.53
C ALA A 61 -9.42 13.23 17.10
N ASP A 62 -9.67 13.43 18.41
CA ASP A 62 -9.42 14.69 19.12
C ASP A 62 -7.93 15.04 19.18
N ASP A 63 -7.07 14.04 19.40
CA ASP A 63 -5.62 14.25 19.43
C ASP A 63 -5.12 14.67 18.06
N ILE A 64 -5.63 14.03 17.00
CA ILE A 64 -5.32 14.39 15.61
C ILE A 64 -5.81 15.82 15.31
N ALA A 65 -7.03 16.17 15.71
CA ALA A 65 -7.57 17.51 15.52
C ALA A 65 -6.71 18.58 16.20
N LYS A 66 -6.34 18.37 17.48
CA LYS A 66 -5.46 19.27 18.24
C LYS A 66 -4.10 19.41 17.55
N ALA A 67 -3.47 18.31 17.16
CA ALA A 67 -2.17 18.33 16.49
C ALA A 67 -2.23 19.04 15.12
N ALA A 68 -3.34 18.90 14.40
CA ALA A 68 -3.58 19.60 13.13
C ALA A 68 -4.01 21.08 13.32
N GLY A 69 -4.25 21.55 14.54
CA GLY A 69 -4.77 22.90 14.80
C GLY A 69 -6.19 23.11 14.25
N LEU A 70 -7.01 22.07 14.31
CA LEU A 70 -8.39 22.04 13.81
C LEU A 70 -9.37 21.67 14.94
N SER A 71 -10.65 21.89 14.70
CA SER A 71 -11.69 21.34 15.58
C SER A 71 -11.96 19.88 15.21
N THR A 72 -12.36 19.07 16.19
CA THR A 72 -12.75 17.68 15.98
C THR A 72 -13.89 17.55 14.97
N GLY A 73 -14.82 18.50 14.94
CA GLY A 73 -15.88 18.55 13.94
C GLY A 73 -15.36 18.66 12.50
N ILE A 74 -14.23 19.35 12.29
CA ILE A 74 -13.58 19.42 10.97
C ILE A 74 -12.98 18.06 10.60
N VAL A 75 -12.37 17.35 11.55
CA VAL A 75 -11.85 16.00 11.29
C VAL A 75 -12.97 15.06 10.86
N TYR A 76 -14.07 15.01 11.60
CA TYR A 76 -15.25 14.18 11.27
C TYR A 76 -16.01 14.63 10.00
N HIS A 77 -15.77 15.84 9.52
CA HIS A 77 -16.28 16.28 8.22
C HIS A 77 -15.57 15.57 7.05
N TYR A 78 -14.28 15.23 7.20
CA TYR A 78 -13.47 14.60 6.17
C TYR A 78 -13.31 13.08 6.34
N PHE A 79 -13.37 12.58 7.56
CA PHE A 79 -13.09 11.18 7.91
C PHE A 79 -14.14 10.65 8.87
N ARG A 80 -14.53 9.40 8.69
CA ARG A 80 -15.54 8.74 9.55
C ARG A 80 -15.03 8.54 10.97
N ASP A 81 -13.78 8.12 11.08
CA ASP A 81 -13.10 7.83 12.34
C ASP A 81 -11.57 7.84 12.15
N LYS A 82 -10.81 7.53 13.20
CA LYS A 82 -9.35 7.48 13.14
C LYS A 82 -8.84 6.31 12.27
N LYS A 83 -9.62 5.24 12.12
CA LYS A 83 -9.28 4.12 11.24
C LYS A 83 -9.33 4.53 9.78
N ASP A 84 -10.35 5.29 9.38
CA ASP A 84 -10.45 5.87 8.04
C ASP A 84 -9.26 6.78 7.72
N ILE A 85 -8.78 7.56 8.72
CA ILE A 85 -7.56 8.37 8.59
C ILE A 85 -6.33 7.47 8.38
N LEU A 86 -6.16 6.42 9.18
CA LEU A 86 -5.05 5.48 9.05
C LEU A 86 -5.02 4.82 7.68
N ILE A 87 -6.13 4.23 7.25
CA ILE A 87 -6.26 3.57 5.94
C ILE A 87 -5.86 4.50 4.80
N GLN A 88 -6.37 5.74 4.81
CA GLN A 88 -6.05 6.69 3.74
C GLN A 88 -4.62 7.24 3.85
N ALA A 89 -4.05 7.36 5.04
CA ALA A 89 -2.64 7.69 5.23
C ALA A 89 -1.72 6.57 4.71
N LEU A 90 -2.07 5.30 4.95
CA LEU A 90 -1.36 4.15 4.40
C LEU A 90 -1.40 4.11 2.88
N GLN A 91 -2.57 4.34 2.27
CA GLN A 91 -2.70 4.42 0.81
C GLN A 91 -1.82 5.53 0.23
N MET A 92 -1.80 6.70 0.86
CA MET A 92 -0.96 7.82 0.44
C MET A 92 0.53 7.49 0.55
N ALA A 93 0.96 6.84 1.63
CA ALA A 93 2.35 6.41 1.83
C ALA A 93 2.75 5.33 0.80
N ALA A 94 1.84 4.39 0.51
CA ALA A 94 2.01 3.36 -0.50
C ALA A 94 2.17 3.95 -1.91
N ASP A 95 1.33 4.91 -2.29
CA ASP A 95 1.43 5.61 -3.57
C ASP A 95 2.75 6.39 -3.70
N GLN A 96 3.21 7.01 -2.62
CA GLN A 96 4.50 7.70 -2.57
C GLN A 96 5.66 6.72 -2.77
N LEU A 97 5.68 5.62 -2.04
CA LEU A 97 6.70 4.57 -2.16
C LEU A 97 6.78 4.04 -3.58
N MET A 98 5.63 3.70 -4.18
CA MET A 98 5.57 3.23 -5.57
C MET A 98 6.03 4.29 -6.57
N GLY A 99 5.70 5.56 -6.33
CA GLY A 99 6.15 6.68 -7.15
C GLY A 99 7.68 6.83 -7.11
N ASP A 100 8.29 6.69 -5.94
CA ASP A 100 9.74 6.79 -5.77
C ASP A 100 10.48 5.62 -6.41
N VAL A 101 10.02 4.38 -6.22
CA VAL A 101 10.59 3.19 -6.88
C VAL A 101 10.48 3.30 -8.40
N THR A 102 9.33 3.73 -8.92
CA THR A 102 9.12 3.94 -10.36
C THR A 102 10.07 5.01 -10.90
N ARG A 103 10.30 6.09 -10.16
CA ARG A 103 11.26 7.14 -10.53
C ARG A 103 12.68 6.58 -10.62
N PHE A 104 13.13 5.79 -9.63
CA PHE A 104 14.46 5.16 -9.66
C PHE A 104 14.64 4.24 -10.86
N TYR A 105 13.59 3.49 -11.19
CA TYR A 105 13.58 2.67 -12.40
C TYR A 105 13.81 3.51 -13.66
N HIS A 106 13.05 4.61 -13.84
CA HIS A 106 13.21 5.48 -15.00
C HIS A 106 14.55 6.22 -15.04
N GLU A 107 15.13 6.53 -13.90
CA GLU A 107 16.48 7.10 -13.83
C GLU A 107 17.55 6.10 -14.28
N ALA A 108 17.43 4.84 -13.85
CA ALA A 108 18.32 3.76 -14.27
C ALA A 108 18.17 3.40 -15.76
N GLU A 109 16.99 3.63 -16.35
CA GLU A 109 16.71 3.38 -17.76
C GLU A 109 17.36 4.40 -18.72
N LYS A 110 17.60 5.63 -18.27
CA LYS A 110 18.13 6.73 -19.11
C LYS A 110 19.59 6.60 -19.50
N GLY A 111 20.30 5.58 -18.99
CA GLY A 111 21.69 5.32 -19.39
C GLY A 111 21.77 4.78 -20.82
N ASP A 112 22.87 5.08 -21.54
CA ASP A 112 23.12 4.62 -22.94
C ASP A 112 23.11 3.10 -23.12
N LYS A 113 23.17 2.33 -22.04
CA LYS A 113 23.21 0.85 -22.02
C LYS A 113 21.89 0.17 -21.65
N GLY A 114 20.80 0.94 -21.49
CA GLY A 114 19.54 0.42 -21.00
C GLY A 114 19.48 0.34 -19.47
N LEU A 115 18.57 -0.48 -18.92
CA LEU A 115 18.42 -0.63 -17.47
C LEU A 115 19.68 -1.26 -16.88
N GLU A 116 20.42 -0.50 -16.12
CA GLU A 116 21.49 -1.04 -15.26
C GLU A 116 20.84 -1.53 -13.96
N PHE A 117 20.44 -2.81 -13.94
CA PHE A 117 19.71 -3.41 -12.83
C PHE A 117 20.44 -3.23 -11.50
N ASP A 118 21.75 -3.40 -11.47
CA ASP A 118 22.53 -3.29 -10.22
C ASP A 118 22.45 -1.88 -9.63
N ALA A 119 22.54 -0.83 -10.47
CA ALA A 119 22.39 0.56 -10.03
C ALA A 119 20.95 0.86 -9.55
N PHE A 120 19.93 0.33 -10.23
CA PHE A 120 18.55 0.43 -9.79
C PHE A 120 18.34 -0.28 -8.44
N ALA A 121 18.83 -1.52 -8.30
CA ALA A 121 18.69 -2.32 -7.10
C ALA A 121 19.40 -1.69 -5.91
N GLU A 122 20.63 -1.17 -6.09
CA GLU A 122 21.37 -0.47 -5.05
C GLU A 122 20.60 0.75 -4.54
N LYS A 123 20.15 1.60 -5.43
CA LYS A 123 19.40 2.81 -5.08
C LYS A 123 18.07 2.50 -4.41
N THR A 124 17.35 1.49 -4.90
CA THR A 124 16.09 1.04 -4.30
C THR A 124 16.33 0.47 -2.91
N LEU A 125 17.36 -0.33 -2.73
CA LEU A 125 17.69 -0.92 -1.44
C LEU A 125 18.10 0.15 -0.41
N ASP A 126 18.89 1.16 -0.80
CA ASP A 126 19.21 2.31 0.07
C ASP A 126 17.96 3.05 0.50
N TYR A 127 17.04 3.29 -0.44
CA TYR A 127 15.79 3.95 -0.15
C TYR A 127 14.91 3.13 0.81
N LEU A 128 14.78 1.82 0.58
CA LEU A 128 13.99 0.95 1.43
C LEU A 128 14.58 0.82 2.84
N LEU A 129 15.89 0.70 2.97
CA LEU A 129 16.56 0.69 4.28
C LEU A 129 16.32 1.99 5.05
N GLU A 130 16.42 3.14 4.38
CA GLU A 130 16.13 4.44 5.01
C GLU A 130 14.64 4.58 5.34
N TYR A 131 13.75 4.07 4.48
CA TYR A 131 12.31 4.04 4.73
C TYR A 131 11.99 3.20 5.98
N HIS A 132 12.53 1.98 6.10
CA HIS A 132 12.36 1.12 7.27
C HIS A 132 12.93 1.79 8.53
N ARG A 133 14.14 2.38 8.45
CA ARG A 133 14.76 3.06 9.58
C ARG A 133 13.90 4.19 10.14
N ARG A 134 13.26 4.97 9.28
CA ARG A 134 12.39 6.09 9.69
C ARG A 134 11.04 5.63 10.21
N ASN A 135 10.52 4.52 9.69
CA ASN A 135 9.16 4.09 9.91
C ASN A 135 9.05 2.76 10.66
N TRP A 136 10.11 2.34 11.37
CA TRP A 136 10.15 1.01 12.01
C TRP A 136 8.98 0.77 12.96
N ALA A 137 8.70 1.71 13.86
CA ALA A 137 7.60 1.59 14.81
C ALA A 137 6.22 1.46 14.13
N VAL A 138 6.06 2.08 12.94
CA VAL A 138 4.85 1.91 12.12
C VAL A 138 4.76 0.52 11.57
N HIS A 139 5.89 0.01 11.06
CA HIS A 139 5.97 -1.31 10.45
C HIS A 139 5.52 -2.38 11.44
N GLU A 140 6.02 -2.33 12.67
CA GLU A 140 5.60 -3.24 13.74
C GLU A 140 4.11 -3.07 14.11
N GLU A 141 3.63 -1.84 14.23
CA GLU A 141 2.21 -1.56 14.52
C GLU A 141 1.29 -2.05 13.40
N LEU A 142 1.68 -1.84 12.14
CA LEU A 142 0.91 -2.31 10.98
C LEU A 142 0.89 -3.83 10.86
N GLU A 143 1.98 -4.51 11.16
CA GLU A 143 2.02 -5.97 11.20
C GLU A 143 1.07 -6.51 12.27
N ALA A 144 1.05 -5.90 13.45
CA ALA A 144 0.11 -6.26 14.50
C ALA A 144 -1.35 -6.00 14.10
N LEU A 145 -1.64 -4.87 13.45
CA LEU A 145 -2.96 -4.52 12.97
C LEU A 145 -3.41 -5.40 11.78
N TYR A 146 -2.51 -5.80 10.90
CA TYR A 146 -2.78 -6.72 9.80
C TYR A 146 -3.42 -8.03 10.30
N HIS A 147 -2.96 -8.57 11.41
CA HIS A 147 -3.48 -9.80 11.99
C HIS A 147 -4.76 -9.62 12.83
N THR A 148 -5.12 -8.38 13.18
CA THR A 148 -6.22 -8.11 14.12
C THR A 148 -7.36 -7.28 13.55
N ASP A 149 -7.15 -6.63 12.39
CA ASP A 149 -8.13 -5.75 11.74
C ASP A 149 -8.27 -6.06 10.24
N ALA A 150 -9.43 -6.61 9.85
CA ALA A 150 -9.68 -7.08 8.49
C ALA A 150 -9.63 -5.95 7.43
N ASP A 151 -10.03 -4.72 7.76
CA ASP A 151 -10.01 -3.60 6.80
C ASP A 151 -8.55 -3.16 6.54
N ILE A 152 -7.69 -3.24 7.55
CA ILE A 152 -6.25 -2.94 7.40
C ILE A 152 -5.56 -4.06 6.63
N ALA A 153 -5.91 -5.32 6.88
CA ALA A 153 -5.42 -6.46 6.11
C ALA A 153 -5.77 -6.31 4.61
N GLU A 154 -7.03 -5.99 4.29
CA GLU A 154 -7.49 -5.79 2.90
C GLU A 154 -6.71 -4.67 2.19
N VAL A 155 -6.48 -3.54 2.86
CA VAL A 155 -5.69 -2.43 2.30
C VAL A 155 -4.22 -2.82 2.09
N SER A 156 -3.64 -3.55 3.04
CA SER A 156 -2.26 -4.03 2.94
C SER A 156 -2.10 -5.04 1.81
N ASP A 157 -3.01 -6.02 1.71
CA ASP A 157 -3.01 -7.01 0.63
C ASP A 157 -3.17 -6.34 -0.74
N GLY A 158 -4.06 -5.34 -0.84
CA GLY A 158 -4.25 -4.56 -2.05
C GLY A 158 -2.98 -3.78 -2.46
N PHE A 159 -2.25 -3.22 -1.50
CA PHE A 159 -0.96 -2.57 -1.75
C PHE A 159 0.07 -3.56 -2.31
N TRP A 160 0.27 -4.69 -1.63
CA TRP A 160 1.23 -5.70 -2.05
C TRP A 160 0.90 -6.26 -3.44
N GLN A 161 -0.37 -6.57 -3.69
CA GLN A 161 -0.81 -7.07 -4.99
C GLN A 161 -0.51 -6.06 -6.12
N ASN A 162 -0.87 -4.79 -5.94
CA ASN A 162 -0.61 -3.72 -6.91
C ASN A 162 0.90 -3.53 -7.16
N MET A 163 1.71 -3.62 -6.12
CA MET A 163 3.16 -3.51 -6.22
C MET A 163 3.76 -4.68 -7.04
N TYR A 164 3.36 -5.93 -6.73
CA TYR A 164 3.84 -7.09 -7.47
C TYR A 164 3.47 -7.00 -8.96
N GLU A 165 2.23 -6.65 -9.30
CA GLU A 165 1.77 -6.51 -10.67
C GLU A 165 2.55 -5.44 -11.45
N LYS A 166 2.78 -4.29 -10.85
CA LYS A 166 3.56 -3.21 -11.47
C LYS A 166 5.02 -3.61 -11.68
N MET A 167 5.64 -4.23 -10.68
CA MET A 167 7.04 -4.67 -10.80
C MET A 167 7.18 -5.76 -11.86
N GLU A 168 6.26 -6.72 -11.92
CA GLU A 168 6.24 -7.74 -12.95
C GLU A 168 6.18 -7.14 -14.35
N GLN A 169 5.23 -6.22 -14.60
CA GLN A 169 5.11 -5.55 -15.89
C GLN A 169 6.39 -4.83 -16.30
N VAL A 170 7.01 -4.11 -15.35
CA VAL A 170 8.26 -3.39 -15.59
C VAL A 170 9.38 -4.35 -15.99
N PHE A 171 9.56 -5.46 -15.26
CA PHE A 171 10.65 -6.41 -15.54
C PHE A 171 10.41 -7.20 -16.82
N LEU A 172 9.17 -7.57 -17.14
CA LEU A 172 8.83 -8.22 -18.42
C LEU A 172 9.18 -7.33 -19.61
N LEU A 173 8.94 -6.02 -19.54
CA LEU A 173 9.35 -5.07 -20.57
C LEU A 173 10.86 -4.97 -20.74
N LYS A 174 11.64 -5.40 -19.75
CA LYS A 174 13.11 -5.39 -19.75
C LYS A 174 13.75 -6.76 -19.97
N GLY A 175 12.98 -7.73 -20.42
CA GLY A 175 13.49 -9.03 -20.82
C GLY A 175 13.56 -10.04 -19.68
N ALA A 176 12.85 -9.82 -18.58
CA ALA A 176 12.65 -10.86 -17.58
C ALA A 176 11.99 -12.09 -18.20
N ASN A 177 12.33 -13.28 -17.70
CA ASN A 177 11.71 -14.51 -18.17
C ASN A 177 10.20 -14.51 -17.84
N PRO A 178 9.31 -14.64 -18.84
CA PRO A 178 7.86 -14.62 -18.59
C PRO A 178 7.38 -15.90 -17.88
N GLU A 179 8.16 -16.98 -17.93
CA GLU A 179 7.82 -18.18 -17.20
C GLU A 179 8.05 -17.94 -15.71
N LYS A 180 6.97 -18.04 -14.91
CA LYS A 180 7.03 -17.84 -13.47
C LYS A 180 7.40 -16.41 -13.03
N SER A 181 7.19 -15.40 -13.90
CA SER A 181 7.54 -14.00 -13.57
C SER A 181 6.84 -13.50 -12.32
N ALA A 182 5.55 -13.80 -12.15
CA ALA A 182 4.78 -13.39 -10.97
C ALA A 182 5.34 -13.99 -9.67
N GLU A 183 5.66 -15.29 -9.67
CA GLU A 183 6.27 -15.98 -8.55
C GLU A 183 7.66 -15.43 -8.23
N ASN A 184 8.48 -15.23 -9.28
CA ASN A 184 9.83 -14.70 -9.13
C ASN A 184 9.86 -13.28 -8.55
N VAL A 185 8.97 -12.41 -9.01
CA VAL A 185 8.84 -11.05 -8.47
C VAL A 185 8.41 -11.08 -7.00
N ARG A 186 7.43 -11.91 -6.63
CA ARG A 186 7.01 -12.06 -5.23
C ARG A 186 8.14 -12.55 -4.34
N MET A 187 8.88 -13.56 -4.80
CA MET A 187 10.05 -14.06 -4.06
C MET A 187 11.13 -13.00 -3.91
N ALA A 188 11.42 -12.24 -4.98
CA ALA A 188 12.42 -11.18 -4.96
C ALA A 188 12.06 -10.08 -3.97
N VAL A 189 10.82 -9.61 -4.00
CA VAL A 189 10.33 -8.56 -3.08
C VAL A 189 10.35 -9.05 -1.63
N ASN A 190 9.83 -10.25 -1.36
CA ASN A 190 9.86 -10.82 -0.01
C ASN A 190 11.29 -11.03 0.51
N TYR A 191 12.23 -11.36 -0.38
CA TYR A 191 13.62 -11.49 -0.01
C TYR A 191 14.25 -10.14 0.36
N ILE A 192 13.93 -9.07 -0.38
CA ILE A 192 14.36 -7.71 -0.06
C ILE A 192 13.79 -7.26 1.28
N GLU A 193 12.52 -7.52 1.54
CA GLU A 193 11.82 -7.18 2.79
C GLU A 193 12.49 -7.89 3.98
N CYS A 194 12.71 -9.20 3.86
CA CYS A 194 13.44 -9.98 4.87
C CYS A 194 14.86 -9.43 5.13
N PHE A 195 15.56 -9.03 4.06
CA PHE A 195 16.88 -8.40 4.20
C PHE A 195 16.80 -7.07 4.95
N CYS A 196 15.84 -6.20 4.63
CA CYS A 196 15.65 -4.92 5.31
C CYS A 196 15.40 -5.12 6.81
N HIS A 197 14.53 -6.06 7.18
CA HIS A 197 14.26 -6.41 8.57
C HIS A 197 15.51 -6.93 9.30
N THR A 198 16.25 -7.86 8.69
CA THR A 198 17.49 -8.39 9.26
C THR A 198 18.56 -7.32 9.40
N TYR A 199 18.65 -6.38 8.44
CA TYR A 199 19.59 -5.28 8.47
C TYR A 199 19.27 -4.29 9.60
N MET A 200 17.99 -4.01 9.86
CA MET A 200 17.54 -3.08 10.90
C MET A 200 17.71 -3.66 12.30
N HIS A 201 17.50 -4.96 12.47
CA HIS A 201 17.60 -5.68 13.75
C HIS A 201 18.43 -6.95 13.59
N PRO A 202 19.76 -6.83 13.44
CA PRO A 202 20.61 -7.99 13.31
C PRO A 202 20.59 -8.79 14.62
N ILE A 203 20.24 -10.07 14.52
CA ILE A 203 20.33 -11.02 15.63
C ILE A 203 21.81 -11.23 16.01
N ASP A 204 22.69 -11.20 14.99
CA ASP A 204 24.13 -11.28 15.14
C ASP A 204 24.78 -10.02 14.56
N PRO A 205 25.34 -9.14 15.41
CA PRO A 205 25.95 -7.88 14.96
C PRO A 205 27.27 -8.08 14.18
N ASP A 206 27.88 -9.28 14.25
CA ASP A 206 29.14 -9.59 13.57
C ASP A 206 28.93 -10.04 12.11
N LEU A 207 27.70 -10.14 11.65
CA LEU A 207 27.40 -10.46 10.24
C LEU A 207 27.90 -9.36 9.31
N ASP A 208 28.56 -9.78 8.21
CA ASP A 208 29.00 -8.88 7.16
C ASP A 208 27.81 -8.35 6.33
N GLN A 209 27.28 -7.21 6.76
CA GLN A 209 26.15 -6.55 6.10
C GLN A 209 26.47 -6.16 4.65
N THR A 210 27.72 -5.83 4.33
CA THR A 210 28.14 -5.49 2.96
C THR A 210 28.05 -6.70 2.05
N TYR A 211 28.52 -7.85 2.53
CA TYR A 211 28.39 -9.11 1.82
C TYR A 211 26.92 -9.49 1.63
N MET A 212 26.11 -9.42 2.68
CA MET A 212 24.67 -9.74 2.63
C MET A 212 23.95 -8.85 1.62
N ARG A 213 24.20 -7.55 1.63
CA ARG A 213 23.65 -6.59 0.66
C ARG A 213 23.97 -6.97 -0.77
N LYS A 214 25.25 -7.22 -1.08
CA LYS A 214 25.70 -7.65 -2.41
C LYS A 214 25.00 -8.93 -2.84
N LYS A 215 24.91 -9.92 -1.95
CA LYS A 215 24.25 -11.20 -2.23
C LYS A 215 22.74 -11.03 -2.43
N THR A 216 22.09 -10.14 -1.72
CA THR A 216 20.68 -9.82 -1.95
C THR A 216 20.44 -9.36 -3.38
N ILE A 217 21.24 -8.41 -3.87
CA ILE A 217 21.13 -7.91 -5.24
C ILE A 217 21.39 -9.00 -6.28
N GLU A 218 22.44 -9.82 -6.09
CA GLU A 218 22.75 -10.94 -6.97
C GLU A 218 21.59 -11.96 -7.05
N ILE A 219 21.00 -12.31 -5.91
CA ILE A 219 19.88 -13.28 -5.83
C ILE A 219 18.63 -12.70 -6.50
N VAL A 220 18.27 -11.46 -6.19
CA VAL A 220 17.11 -10.78 -6.78
C VAL A 220 17.26 -10.68 -8.30
N LYS A 221 18.43 -10.29 -8.79
CA LYS A 221 18.75 -10.24 -10.23
C LYS A 221 18.56 -11.62 -10.90
N LYS A 222 19.03 -12.67 -10.25
CA LYS A 222 18.90 -14.04 -10.75
C LYS A 222 17.45 -14.52 -10.73
N LEU A 223 16.66 -14.15 -9.74
CA LEU A 223 15.23 -14.48 -9.71
C LEU A 223 14.47 -13.80 -10.85
N ILE A 224 14.80 -12.56 -11.17
CA ILE A 224 14.09 -11.77 -12.18
C ILE A 224 14.52 -12.14 -13.61
N PHE A 225 15.81 -12.35 -13.86
CA PHE A 225 16.39 -12.49 -15.21
C PHE A 225 17.07 -13.84 -15.48
N GLY A 226 17.11 -14.73 -14.51
CA GLY A 226 17.82 -16.02 -14.55
C GLY A 226 17.00 -17.21 -15.10
#